data_2ba8818c142ae00b325de5056faa3601
#
_entry.id   2ba8818c142ae00b325de5056faa3601
#
_cell.length_a   1.000
_cell.length_b   1.000
_cell.length_c   1.000
_cell.angle_alpha   90.00
_cell.angle_beta   90.00
_cell.angle_gamma   90.00
#
_symmetry.space_group_name_H-M   'P 1'
#
loop_
_entity.id
_entity.type
_entity.pdbx_description
1 polymer ?
#
loop_
_entity_poly.entity_id
_entity_poly.type
_entity_poly.pdbx_seq_one_letter_code
_entity_poly.pdbx_strand_id
1 'polypeptide(L)'
;HKFANNFEEWAKEINNVKPITVIDDGTSTEDTRRGAIGDIQYTIEQGNIDDDVVIIAGDNLFTYALKEYYDFYKMKNADCVCVKQFDDMEMIKQLGVALLDENNKVIDLEEKPQNPKSNKAAFATYMYTKETVPMIKKYLESGNMPDAPGYFLQWLHKKKPVYAYVMNGECYDVGTLKALEEVRRIYGN
;
A
#
# COMPACT_ATOMS: atom_id res chain seq x y z
N HIS A 1 -14.41 12.03 -3.02
CA HIS A 1 -15.30 13.21 -2.94
C HIS A 1 -16.48 13.05 -1.97
N LYS A 2 -17.24 11.96 -2.03
CA LYS A 2 -18.44 11.75 -1.18
C LYS A 2 -18.20 11.94 0.33
N PHE A 3 -17.03 11.58 0.83
CA PHE A 3 -16.69 11.63 2.25
C PHE A 3 -15.60 12.65 2.59
N ALA A 4 -15.20 13.51 1.66
CA ALA A 4 -14.11 14.47 1.87
C ALA A 4 -14.37 15.37 3.09
N ASN A 5 -15.57 15.93 3.21
CA ASN A 5 -15.94 16.78 4.34
C ASN A 5 -15.85 16.06 5.70
N ASN A 6 -16.23 14.77 5.75
CA ASN A 6 -16.13 13.98 6.98
C ASN A 6 -14.66 13.80 7.41
N PHE A 7 -13.75 13.57 6.44
CA PHE A 7 -12.31 13.47 6.71
C PHE A 7 -11.72 14.83 7.11
N GLU A 8 -12.18 15.93 6.53
CA GLU A 8 -11.75 17.27 6.93
C GLU A 8 -12.18 17.62 8.35
N GLU A 9 -13.42 17.28 8.74
CA GLU A 9 -13.93 17.46 10.11
C GLU A 9 -13.10 16.60 11.09
N TRP A 10 -12.94 15.33 10.80
CA TRP A 10 -12.12 14.42 11.59
C TRP A 10 -10.67 14.92 11.74
N ALA A 11 -10.04 15.42 10.68
CA ALA A 11 -8.69 15.94 10.73
C ALA A 11 -8.57 17.18 11.64
N LYS A 12 -9.62 17.99 11.75
CA LYS A 12 -9.69 19.15 12.66
C LYS A 12 -9.88 18.73 14.13
N GLU A 13 -10.67 17.67 14.37
CA GLU A 13 -10.96 17.16 15.71
C GLU A 13 -9.77 16.44 16.33
N ILE A 14 -8.96 15.75 15.51
CA ILE A 14 -7.75 15.09 15.99
C ILE A 14 -6.69 16.13 16.30
N ASN A 15 -6.41 16.32 17.59
CA ASN A 15 -5.34 17.19 18.06
C ASN A 15 -3.96 16.54 17.82
N ASN A 16 -3.47 16.58 16.58
CA ASN A 16 -2.24 15.93 16.16
C ASN A 16 -1.02 16.83 16.24
N VAL A 17 0.08 16.24 16.66
CA VAL A 17 1.42 16.88 16.64
C VAL A 17 1.89 17.14 15.20
N LYS A 18 1.37 16.39 14.23
CA LYS A 18 1.72 16.50 12.79
C LYS A 18 0.52 16.98 11.98
N PRO A 19 0.73 17.85 10.98
CA PRO A 19 -0.36 18.32 10.13
C PRO A 19 -0.96 17.16 9.33
N ILE A 20 -2.30 17.18 9.20
CA ILE A 20 -3.07 16.31 8.32
C ILE A 20 -3.65 17.17 7.20
N THR A 21 -3.41 16.77 5.96
CA THR A 21 -4.01 17.38 4.78
C THR A 21 -4.93 16.37 4.11
N VAL A 22 -6.20 16.71 3.96
CA VAL A 22 -7.16 15.93 3.18
C VAL A 22 -7.09 16.42 1.74
N ILE A 23 -6.88 15.49 0.81
CA ILE A 23 -6.84 15.78 -0.63
C ILE A 23 -8.01 15.06 -1.28
N ASP A 24 -8.96 15.83 -1.78
CA ASP A 24 -10.12 15.33 -2.52
C ASP A 24 -9.77 15.29 -4.03
N ASP A 25 -9.83 14.12 -4.62
CA ASP A 25 -9.56 13.91 -6.05
C ASP A 25 -10.71 14.34 -6.96
N GLY A 26 -11.86 14.74 -6.37
CA GLY A 26 -13.08 15.14 -7.06
C GLY A 26 -13.86 13.99 -7.70
N THR A 27 -13.45 12.74 -7.52
CA THR A 27 -14.09 11.55 -8.10
C THR A 27 -15.45 11.31 -7.46
N SER A 28 -16.51 11.22 -8.26
CA SER A 28 -17.89 11.01 -7.79
C SER A 28 -18.56 9.77 -8.39
N THR A 29 -18.02 9.19 -9.44
CA THR A 29 -18.55 8.02 -10.16
C THR A 29 -17.46 7.02 -10.45
N GLU A 30 -17.83 5.76 -10.70
CA GLU A 30 -16.87 4.70 -11.10
C GLU A 30 -16.11 5.07 -12.39
N ASP A 31 -16.78 5.70 -13.36
CA ASP A 31 -16.18 6.06 -14.65
C ASP A 31 -15.10 7.15 -14.53
N THR A 32 -15.13 7.93 -13.44
CA THR A 32 -14.17 9.03 -13.22
C THR A 32 -13.05 8.64 -12.26
N ARG A 33 -13.02 7.42 -11.75
CA ARG A 33 -11.98 6.92 -10.83
C ARG A 33 -10.60 6.97 -11.48
N ARG A 34 -9.64 7.47 -10.71
CA ARG A 34 -8.22 7.49 -11.10
C ARG A 34 -7.55 6.13 -10.88
N GLY A 35 -8.13 5.28 -10.03
CA GLY A 35 -7.50 4.10 -9.47
C GLY A 35 -6.49 4.43 -8.37
N ALA A 36 -6.17 3.46 -7.52
CA ALA A 36 -5.35 3.72 -6.34
C ALA A 36 -3.95 4.29 -6.66
N ILE A 37 -3.33 3.86 -7.77
CA ILE A 37 -2.03 4.41 -8.21
C ILE A 37 -2.22 5.83 -8.76
N GLY A 38 -3.34 6.09 -9.44
CA GLY A 38 -3.70 7.43 -9.90
C GLY A 38 -3.96 8.40 -8.75
N ASP A 39 -4.58 7.94 -7.67
CA ASP A 39 -4.84 8.73 -6.45
C ASP A 39 -3.54 9.04 -5.70
N ILE A 40 -2.60 8.08 -5.64
CA ILE A 40 -1.26 8.31 -5.12
C ILE A 40 -0.54 9.37 -5.94
N GLN A 41 -0.55 9.27 -7.27
CA GLN A 41 0.06 10.27 -8.16
C GLN A 41 -0.57 11.66 -7.99
N TYR A 42 -1.89 11.72 -7.92
CA TYR A 42 -2.62 12.96 -7.70
C TYR A 42 -2.24 13.61 -6.35
N THR A 43 -2.17 12.80 -5.30
CA THR A 43 -1.74 13.26 -3.97
C THR A 43 -0.31 13.81 -3.97
N ILE A 44 0.61 13.15 -4.67
CA ILE A 44 1.99 13.61 -4.84
C ILE A 44 2.03 14.98 -5.53
N GLU A 45 1.25 15.15 -6.60
CA GLU A 45 1.19 16.41 -7.36
C GLU A 45 0.57 17.54 -6.54
N GLN A 46 -0.57 17.30 -5.88
CA GLN A 46 -1.24 18.32 -5.07
C GLN A 46 -0.44 18.71 -3.82
N GLY A 47 0.25 17.75 -3.22
CA GLY A 47 1.10 17.96 -2.05
C GLY A 47 2.51 18.49 -2.39
N ASN A 48 2.88 18.60 -3.67
CA ASN A 48 4.25 18.89 -4.11
C ASN A 48 5.29 18.03 -3.39
N ILE A 49 5.01 16.72 -3.29
CA ILE A 49 5.82 15.78 -2.52
C ILE A 49 7.12 15.46 -3.27
N ASP A 50 8.24 15.83 -2.70
CA ASP A 50 9.59 15.60 -3.22
C ASP A 50 10.49 15.02 -2.11
N ASP A 51 10.04 13.90 -1.51
CA ASP A 51 10.71 13.22 -0.39
C ASP A 51 10.40 11.71 -0.43
N ASP A 52 11.04 10.94 0.46
CA ASP A 52 10.65 9.56 0.74
C ASP A 52 9.20 9.52 1.23
N VAL A 53 8.44 8.52 0.80
CA VAL A 53 7.03 8.40 1.15
C VAL A 53 6.69 7.06 1.79
N VAL A 54 5.77 7.10 2.74
CA VAL A 54 5.05 5.91 3.22
C VAL A 54 3.64 5.96 2.65
N ILE A 55 3.23 4.90 1.98
CA ILE A 55 1.88 4.75 1.41
C ILE A 55 1.19 3.63 2.16
N ILE A 56 0.02 3.92 2.72
CA ILE A 56 -0.78 2.96 3.49
C ILE A 56 -2.22 3.02 2.98
N ALA A 57 -2.80 1.87 2.65
CA ALA A 57 -4.22 1.78 2.31
C ALA A 57 -5.07 2.07 3.55
N GLY A 58 -6.05 2.96 3.40
CA GLY A 58 -6.89 3.44 4.51
C GLY A 58 -7.91 2.42 5.04
N ASP A 59 -8.11 1.33 4.32
CA ASP A 59 -8.96 0.19 4.69
C ASP A 59 -8.17 -0.98 5.33
N ASN A 60 -6.88 -0.79 5.60
CA ASN A 60 -6.06 -1.79 6.26
C ASN A 60 -5.89 -1.48 7.75
N LEU A 61 -6.33 -2.40 8.61
CA LEU A 61 -6.01 -2.40 10.04
C LEU A 61 -4.83 -3.36 10.29
N PHE A 62 -3.76 -2.87 10.92
CA PHE A 62 -2.58 -3.68 11.20
C PHE A 62 -2.09 -3.51 12.63
N THR A 63 -1.42 -4.54 13.16
CA THR A 63 -0.89 -4.58 14.53
C THR A 63 0.64 -4.58 14.59
N TYR A 64 1.32 -4.67 13.45
CA TYR A 64 2.79 -4.59 13.41
C TYR A 64 3.30 -3.17 13.66
N ALA A 65 4.52 -3.07 14.19
CA ALA A 65 5.12 -1.78 14.50
C ALA A 65 5.69 -1.10 13.24
N LEU A 66 5.09 0.02 12.81
CA LEU A 66 5.61 0.82 11.69
C LEU A 66 7.07 1.26 11.89
N LYS A 67 7.50 1.42 13.16
CA LYS A 67 8.89 1.76 13.45
C LYS A 67 9.86 0.66 13.00
N GLU A 68 9.55 -0.61 13.25
CA GLU A 68 10.40 -1.73 12.82
C GLU A 68 10.49 -1.80 11.29
N TYR A 69 9.38 -1.55 10.61
CA TYR A 69 9.34 -1.48 9.16
C TYR A 69 10.16 -0.29 8.63
N TYR A 70 10.08 0.88 9.28
CA TYR A 70 10.91 2.04 8.94
C TYR A 70 12.40 1.77 9.16
N ASP A 71 12.78 1.14 10.28
CA ASP A 71 14.16 0.78 10.57
C ASP A 71 14.71 -0.19 9.49
N PHE A 72 13.89 -1.15 9.05
CA PHE A 72 14.22 -2.04 7.93
C PHE A 72 14.43 -1.26 6.62
N TYR A 73 13.52 -0.34 6.29
CA TYR A 73 13.65 0.54 5.11
C TYR A 73 14.95 1.33 5.15
N LYS A 74 15.29 1.95 6.28
CA LYS A 74 16.55 2.70 6.45
C LYS A 74 17.77 1.80 6.32
N MET A 75 17.71 0.58 6.85
CA MET A 75 18.80 -0.41 6.73
C MET A 75 19.01 -0.84 5.26
N LYS A 76 17.94 -1.06 4.51
CA LYS A 76 18.01 -1.47 3.10
C LYS A 76 18.38 -0.31 2.18
N ASN A 77 18.07 0.93 2.57
CA ASN A 77 18.25 2.14 1.76
C ASN A 77 17.68 1.97 0.34
N ALA A 78 16.49 1.40 0.23
CA ALA A 78 15.82 1.04 -1.02
C ALA A 78 14.31 0.93 -0.79
N ASP A 79 13.53 0.88 -1.87
CA ASP A 79 12.08 0.71 -1.79
C ASP A 79 11.71 -0.57 -1.06
N CYS A 80 10.65 -0.49 -0.25
CA CYS A 80 10.20 -1.61 0.56
C CYS A 80 8.68 -1.82 0.46
N VAL A 81 8.27 -3.08 0.59
CA VAL A 81 6.89 -3.51 0.74
C VAL A 81 6.72 -4.33 2.00
N CYS A 82 5.58 -4.20 2.66
CA CYS A 82 5.22 -5.06 3.79
C CYS A 82 4.60 -6.35 3.27
N VAL A 83 5.09 -7.51 3.76
CA VAL A 83 4.54 -8.83 3.40
C VAL A 83 4.24 -9.64 4.66
N LYS A 84 3.23 -10.50 4.57
CA LYS A 84 2.92 -11.51 5.59
C LYS A 84 3.01 -12.90 5.00
N GLN A 85 3.51 -13.84 5.79
CA GLN A 85 3.51 -15.24 5.45
C GLN A 85 2.18 -15.88 5.86
N PHE A 86 1.59 -16.67 4.97
CA PHE A 86 0.35 -17.41 5.17
C PHE A 86 0.57 -18.92 5.01
N ASP A 87 -0.20 -19.70 5.76
CA ASP A 87 -0.22 -21.16 5.61
C ASP A 87 -1.25 -21.60 4.56
N ASP A 88 -2.31 -20.81 4.38
CA ASP A 88 -3.38 -21.07 3.40
C ASP A 88 -3.04 -20.45 2.04
N MET A 89 -2.70 -21.33 1.08
CA MET A 89 -2.35 -20.95 -0.29
C MET A 89 -3.56 -20.50 -1.13
N GLU A 90 -4.77 -20.89 -0.78
CA GLU A 90 -5.97 -20.44 -1.50
C GLU A 90 -6.30 -18.99 -1.14
N MET A 91 -6.12 -18.61 0.11
CA MET A 91 -6.35 -17.24 0.58
C MET A 91 -5.47 -16.22 -0.15
N ILE A 92 -4.20 -16.57 -0.39
CA ILE A 92 -3.25 -15.62 -1.01
C ILE A 92 -3.48 -15.38 -2.50
N LYS A 93 -4.28 -16.20 -3.20
CA LYS A 93 -4.64 -16.00 -4.62
C LYS A 93 -5.40 -14.69 -4.89
N GLN A 94 -5.94 -14.07 -3.84
CA GLN A 94 -6.64 -12.78 -3.93
C GLN A 94 -5.72 -11.58 -3.67
N LEU A 95 -4.46 -11.82 -3.34
CA LEU A 95 -3.47 -10.83 -2.92
C LEU A 95 -2.30 -10.78 -3.90
N GLY A 96 -1.48 -9.75 -3.80
CA GLY A 96 -0.17 -9.74 -4.45
C GLY A 96 0.77 -10.74 -3.77
N VAL A 97 1.43 -11.60 -4.54
CA VAL A 97 2.34 -12.63 -3.99
C VAL A 97 3.77 -12.32 -4.38
N ALA A 98 4.64 -12.20 -3.38
CA ALA A 98 6.06 -11.90 -3.56
C ALA A 98 6.93 -13.15 -3.36
N LEU A 99 7.79 -13.44 -4.32
CA LEU A 99 8.88 -14.39 -4.18
C LEU A 99 10.16 -13.62 -3.79
N LEU A 100 10.80 -14.05 -2.71
CA LEU A 100 11.96 -13.36 -2.13
C LEU A 100 13.22 -14.21 -2.21
N ASP A 101 14.37 -13.54 -2.30
CA ASP A 101 15.65 -14.18 -2.05
C ASP A 101 15.99 -14.27 -0.54
N GLU A 102 17.16 -14.80 -0.22
CA GLU A 102 17.67 -14.95 1.15
C GLU A 102 17.87 -13.62 1.91
N ASN A 103 17.98 -12.50 1.19
CA ASN A 103 18.14 -11.15 1.73
C ASN A 103 16.82 -10.37 1.80
N ASN A 104 15.68 -11.04 1.56
CA ASN A 104 14.34 -10.45 1.43
C ASN A 104 14.21 -9.48 0.24
N LYS A 105 15.04 -9.59 -0.79
CA LYS A 105 14.83 -8.87 -2.03
C LYS A 105 13.72 -9.53 -2.83
N VAL A 106 12.82 -8.72 -3.38
CA VAL A 106 11.76 -9.19 -4.29
C VAL A 106 12.40 -9.61 -5.61
N ILE A 107 12.33 -10.90 -5.94
CA ILE A 107 12.81 -11.48 -7.21
C ILE A 107 11.67 -11.74 -8.19
N ASP A 108 10.45 -11.93 -7.70
CA ASP A 108 9.23 -11.97 -8.50
C ASP A 108 8.06 -11.44 -7.68
N LEU A 109 7.09 -10.83 -8.33
CA LEU A 109 5.84 -10.39 -7.72
C LEU A 109 4.73 -10.50 -8.74
N GLU A 110 3.65 -11.16 -8.36
CA GLU A 110 2.47 -11.38 -9.19
C GLU A 110 1.22 -10.95 -8.44
N GLU A 111 0.43 -10.07 -9.05
CA GLU A 111 -0.85 -9.64 -8.49
C GLU A 111 -1.92 -10.70 -8.78
N LYS A 112 -2.56 -11.22 -7.73
CA LYS A 112 -3.64 -12.22 -7.78
C LYS A 112 -3.31 -13.46 -8.64
N PRO A 113 -2.20 -14.16 -8.37
CA PRO A 113 -1.75 -15.28 -9.17
C PRO A 113 -2.69 -16.49 -9.04
N GLN A 114 -2.98 -17.16 -10.16
CA GLN A 114 -3.71 -18.43 -10.14
C GLN A 114 -2.91 -19.55 -9.46
N ASN A 115 -1.59 -19.53 -9.63
CA ASN A 115 -0.65 -20.51 -9.06
C ASN A 115 0.45 -19.78 -8.30
N PRO A 116 0.23 -19.41 -7.01
CA PRO A 116 1.19 -18.66 -6.21
C PRO A 116 2.53 -19.40 -6.09
N LYS A 117 3.64 -18.72 -6.38
CA LYS A 117 5.01 -19.29 -6.28
C LYS A 117 5.61 -19.17 -4.88
N SER A 118 4.92 -18.50 -3.97
CA SER A 118 5.36 -18.22 -2.62
C SER A 118 4.13 -18.13 -1.71
N ASN A 119 4.33 -18.23 -0.41
CA ASN A 119 3.29 -18.02 0.58
C ASN A 119 3.38 -16.63 1.25
N LYS A 120 4.08 -15.68 0.64
CA LYS A 120 4.24 -14.33 1.16
C LYS A 120 3.35 -13.36 0.37
N ALA A 121 2.28 -12.91 1.01
CA ALA A 121 1.36 -11.93 0.45
C ALA A 121 1.80 -10.50 0.77
N ALA A 122 1.79 -9.64 -0.24
CA ALA A 122 2.07 -8.22 -0.11
C ALA A 122 0.82 -7.47 0.35
N PHE A 123 0.99 -6.59 1.31
CA PHE A 123 -0.04 -5.67 1.77
C PHE A 123 0.21 -4.26 1.26
N ALA A 124 -0.86 -3.48 1.18
CA ALA A 124 -0.81 -2.11 0.68
C ALA A 124 -0.16 -1.14 1.70
N THR A 125 1.05 -1.49 2.12
CA THR A 125 1.94 -0.65 2.93
C THR A 125 3.31 -0.64 2.26
N TYR A 126 3.66 0.48 1.67
CA TYR A 126 4.88 0.66 0.88
C TYR A 126 5.71 1.80 1.44
N MET A 127 7.04 1.67 1.36
CA MET A 127 7.98 2.78 1.56
C MET A 127 8.77 2.97 0.28
N TYR A 128 8.59 4.11 -0.36
CA TYR A 128 9.30 4.45 -1.58
C TYR A 128 10.29 5.58 -1.35
N THR A 129 11.47 5.41 -1.92
CA THR A 129 12.49 6.46 -1.93
C THR A 129 12.04 7.63 -2.80
N LYS A 130 12.57 8.80 -2.52
CA LYS A 130 12.36 10.01 -3.31
C LYS A 130 12.57 9.79 -4.83
N GLU A 131 13.56 8.98 -5.21
CA GLU A 131 13.84 8.66 -6.62
C GLU A 131 12.72 7.81 -7.26
N THR A 132 11.96 7.06 -6.47
CA THR A 132 10.85 6.23 -6.94
C THR A 132 9.57 7.03 -7.12
N VAL A 133 9.37 8.09 -6.35
CA VAL A 133 8.15 8.92 -6.41
C VAL A 133 7.82 9.39 -7.84
N PRO A 134 8.75 9.96 -8.63
CA PRO A 134 8.45 10.35 -10.01
C PRO A 134 8.27 9.16 -10.97
N MET A 135 8.62 7.95 -10.57
CA MET A 135 8.40 6.75 -11.39
C MET A 135 6.93 6.33 -11.42
N ILE A 136 6.11 6.74 -10.44
CA ILE A 136 4.67 6.48 -10.42
C ILE A 136 4.01 7.17 -11.64
N LYS A 137 4.35 8.42 -11.89
CA LYS A 137 3.89 9.15 -13.10
C LYS A 137 4.30 8.44 -14.38
N LYS A 138 5.57 8.04 -14.49
CA LYS A 138 6.07 7.32 -15.68
C LYS A 138 5.36 5.98 -15.91
N TYR A 139 5.01 5.28 -14.82
CA TYR A 139 4.25 4.06 -14.87
C TYR A 139 2.87 4.29 -15.50
N LEU A 140 2.14 5.31 -15.04
CA LEU A 140 0.81 5.67 -15.55
C LEU A 140 0.86 6.16 -17.00
N GLU A 141 1.80 7.04 -17.33
CA GLU A 141 1.99 7.58 -18.69
C GLU A 141 2.35 6.47 -19.70
N SER A 142 2.91 5.35 -19.25
CA SER A 142 3.18 4.18 -20.09
C SER A 142 1.94 3.30 -20.35
N GLY A 143 0.74 3.73 -19.93
CA GLY A 143 -0.53 3.04 -20.17
C GLY A 143 -0.73 1.80 -19.28
N ASN A 144 -0.02 1.70 -18.15
CA ASN A 144 -0.20 0.62 -17.20
C ASN A 144 -1.47 0.78 -16.34
N MET A 145 -1.92 -0.33 -15.73
CA MET A 145 -3.13 -0.39 -14.90
C MET A 145 -3.02 0.51 -13.67
N PRO A 146 -3.97 1.45 -13.44
CA PRO A 146 -3.90 2.39 -12.34
C PRO A 146 -4.49 1.88 -11.01
N ASP A 147 -5.21 0.75 -11.01
CA ASP A 147 -6.08 0.36 -9.91
C ASP A 147 -5.32 -0.16 -8.68
N ALA A 148 -4.76 -1.37 -8.76
CA ALA A 148 -4.13 -1.98 -7.58
C ALA A 148 -2.66 -1.54 -7.44
N PRO A 149 -2.23 -1.05 -6.26
CA PRO A 149 -0.84 -0.63 -6.04
C PRO A 149 0.19 -1.74 -6.27
N GLY A 150 -0.21 -3.01 -6.14
CA GLY A 150 0.61 -4.17 -6.46
C GLY A 150 1.10 -4.21 -7.90
N TYR A 151 0.34 -3.68 -8.87
CA TYR A 151 0.79 -3.59 -10.26
C TYR A 151 1.97 -2.63 -10.44
N PHE A 152 1.98 -1.52 -9.72
CA PHE A 152 3.16 -0.64 -9.72
C PHE A 152 4.38 -1.35 -9.13
N LEU A 153 4.21 -2.06 -8.03
CA LEU A 153 5.29 -2.82 -7.40
C LEU A 153 5.81 -3.95 -8.33
N GLN A 154 4.91 -4.65 -9.04
CA GLN A 154 5.24 -5.67 -10.04
C GLN A 154 6.06 -5.10 -11.21
N TRP A 155 5.82 -3.86 -11.58
CA TRP A 155 6.60 -3.14 -12.58
C TRP A 155 7.92 -2.64 -12.01
N LEU A 156 7.90 -2.08 -10.79
CA LEU A 156 9.03 -1.42 -10.13
C LEU A 156 10.18 -2.39 -9.85
N HIS A 157 9.90 -3.59 -9.30
CA HIS A 157 10.94 -4.54 -8.93
C HIS A 157 11.80 -4.99 -10.12
N LYS A 158 11.30 -4.86 -11.36
CA LYS A 158 12.04 -5.12 -12.61
C LYS A 158 12.95 -3.96 -13.03
N LYS A 159 12.82 -2.80 -12.39
CA LYS A 159 13.56 -1.57 -12.72
C LYS A 159 14.64 -1.26 -11.69
N LYS A 160 14.36 -1.54 -10.42
CA LYS A 160 15.27 -1.29 -9.31
C LYS A 160 15.02 -2.29 -8.16
N PRO A 161 15.96 -2.45 -7.24
CA PRO A 161 15.78 -3.32 -6.08
C PRO A 161 14.59 -2.87 -5.22
N VAL A 162 13.75 -3.83 -4.85
CA VAL A 162 12.69 -3.68 -3.84
C VAL A 162 12.90 -4.77 -2.81
N TYR A 163 12.73 -4.46 -1.53
CA TYR A 163 12.86 -5.41 -0.43
C TYR A 163 11.54 -5.59 0.29
N ALA A 164 11.32 -6.79 0.82
CA ALA A 164 10.11 -7.11 1.57
C ALA A 164 10.41 -7.18 3.07
N TYR A 165 9.69 -6.37 3.85
CA TYR A 165 9.64 -6.52 5.30
C TYR A 165 8.60 -7.59 5.64
N VAL A 166 9.06 -8.72 6.20
CA VAL A 166 8.15 -9.78 6.67
C VAL A 166 7.61 -9.35 8.03
N MET A 167 6.34 -8.93 8.06
CA MET A 167 5.74 -8.40 9.26
C MET A 167 5.53 -9.47 10.33
N ASN A 168 5.73 -9.08 11.57
CA ASN A 168 5.33 -9.85 12.73
C ASN A 168 4.06 -9.22 13.33
N GLY A 169 2.90 -9.79 13.03
CA GLY A 169 1.59 -9.25 13.42
C GLY A 169 0.50 -9.58 12.42
N GLU A 170 -0.66 -8.97 12.65
CA GLU A 170 -1.84 -9.13 11.80
C GLU A 170 -2.03 -7.92 10.88
N CYS A 171 -2.63 -8.17 9.73
CA CYS A 171 -3.14 -7.13 8.85
C CYS A 171 -4.49 -7.61 8.30
N TYR A 172 -5.50 -6.76 8.41
CA TYR A 172 -6.87 -7.02 7.97
C TYR A 172 -7.22 -6.00 6.90
N ASP A 173 -7.65 -6.51 5.73
CA ASP A 173 -8.29 -5.70 4.71
C ASP A 173 -9.78 -5.56 5.06
N VAL A 174 -10.21 -4.34 5.39
CA VAL A 174 -11.58 -4.04 5.85
C VAL A 174 -12.47 -3.54 4.69
N GLY A 175 -12.18 -3.97 3.47
CA GLY A 175 -12.91 -3.57 2.26
C GLY A 175 -14.34 -4.12 2.14
N THR A 176 -14.82 -4.96 3.10
CA THR A 176 -16.18 -5.50 3.10
C THR A 176 -16.86 -5.34 4.46
N LEU A 177 -18.22 -5.30 4.47
CA LEU A 177 -18.98 -5.27 5.73
C LEU A 177 -18.67 -6.47 6.62
N LYS A 178 -18.49 -7.66 6.04
CA LYS A 178 -18.12 -8.87 6.78
C LYS A 178 -16.76 -8.72 7.46
N ALA A 179 -15.76 -8.21 6.76
CA ALA A 179 -14.44 -7.95 7.34
C ALA A 179 -14.50 -6.89 8.44
N LEU A 180 -15.32 -5.84 8.25
CA LEU A 180 -15.54 -4.81 9.26
C LEU A 180 -16.19 -5.40 10.54
N GLU A 181 -17.19 -6.27 10.40
CA GLU A 181 -17.84 -6.93 11.54
C GLU A 181 -16.87 -7.85 12.28
N GLU A 182 -16.03 -8.57 11.55
CA GLU A 182 -14.98 -9.42 12.13
C GLU A 182 -13.97 -8.59 12.93
N VAL A 183 -13.45 -7.52 12.36
CA VAL A 183 -12.50 -6.63 13.04
C VAL A 183 -13.14 -5.97 14.26
N ARG A 184 -14.41 -5.55 14.19
CA ARG A 184 -15.16 -5.01 15.33
C ARG A 184 -15.31 -6.06 16.45
N ARG A 185 -15.53 -7.33 16.10
CA ARG A 185 -15.60 -8.41 17.09
C ARG A 185 -14.28 -8.65 17.80
N ILE A 186 -13.15 -8.46 17.11
CA ILE A 186 -11.81 -8.69 17.67
C ILE A 186 -11.33 -7.48 18.49
N TYR A 187 -11.56 -6.27 18.01
CA TYR A 187 -10.98 -5.04 18.54
C TYR A 187 -12.01 -4.00 19.02
N GLY A 188 -13.30 -4.18 18.72
CA GLY A 188 -14.35 -3.29 19.17
C GLY A 188 -14.74 -3.60 20.62
N ASN A 189 -14.53 -2.66 21.51
CA ASN A 189 -15.10 -2.66 22.86
C ASN A 189 -16.48 -2.03 22.84
#